data_042c3c80e2e50c29f0fc798b1b5353fe
#
_entry.id   042c3c80e2e50c29f0fc798b1b5353fe
#
_cell.length_a   1.000
_cell.length_b   1.000
_cell.length_c   1.000
_cell.angle_alpha   90.00
_cell.angle_beta   90.00
_cell.angle_gamma   90.00
#
_symmetry.space_group_name_H-M   'P 1'
#
loop_
_entity.id
_entity.type
_entity.pdbx_description
1 polymer ?
#
loop_
_entity_poly.entity_id
_entity_poly.type
_entity_poly.pdbx_seq_one_letter_code
_entity_poly.pdbx_strand_id
1 'polypeptide(L)'
;MTNQSTDNTQDAVEPLPHSTEWYAGLRKTLGDAACRQLGLYEIPADMLLSVVIPIYNEHETLMDLINRVREVPIRKELVLVDDCSKDGTRDILKKLEEEAANQSEDEMNRISVFYHDVNKGKGAAVRTGFEKAQGTVIIIQDADLEYDPSEYPRLLHPIIEDKADVVYGSRFLGDQPHRVLYYWHYLGNKFLTTLSNCFTNLNLTDMETCYKVFRREVVQRFAPTLREKRFGIEPEITAKIASIPGVRIFERPISYHGRTYADGKKITWRDGIRALWCILRYSRGIR
;
A
#
# COMPACT_ATOMS: atom_id res chain seq x y z
N MET A 1 32.87 50.91 -21.76
CA MET A 1 31.69 50.80 -20.87
C MET A 1 30.99 49.53 -21.25
N THR A 2 31.33 48.42 -20.62
CA THR A 2 30.78 47.09 -20.87
C THR A 2 29.69 46.82 -19.83
N ASN A 3 28.45 46.79 -20.33
CA ASN A 3 27.28 46.44 -19.53
C ASN A 3 27.31 44.92 -19.26
N GLN A 4 27.59 44.55 -18.02
CA GLN A 4 27.34 43.19 -17.53
C GLN A 4 25.86 43.13 -17.11
N SER A 5 25.03 42.47 -17.93
CA SER A 5 23.72 42.03 -17.54
C SER A 5 23.89 40.82 -16.61
N THR A 6 23.67 41.03 -15.35
CA THR A 6 23.50 39.94 -14.35
C THR A 6 22.20 39.25 -14.65
N ASP A 7 22.32 38.08 -15.28
CA ASP A 7 21.22 37.14 -15.44
C ASP A 7 20.92 36.51 -14.06
N ASN A 8 19.93 37.04 -13.38
CA ASN A 8 19.47 36.62 -12.08
C ASN A 8 18.30 35.66 -12.29
N THR A 9 18.55 34.51 -12.94
CA THR A 9 17.64 33.38 -12.91
C THR A 9 17.73 32.77 -11.49
N GLN A 10 16.90 33.28 -10.58
CA GLN A 10 16.55 32.55 -9.39
C GLN A 10 15.95 31.22 -9.89
N ASP A 11 16.61 30.09 -9.61
CA ASP A 11 16.07 28.76 -9.79
C ASP A 11 14.77 28.69 -9.00
N ALA A 12 13.64 28.86 -9.67
CA ALA A 12 12.34 28.68 -9.08
C ALA A 12 12.24 27.20 -8.71
N VAL A 13 12.24 26.91 -7.42
CA VAL A 13 12.04 25.53 -6.91
C VAL A 13 10.70 25.05 -7.46
N GLU A 14 10.74 23.99 -8.27
CA GLU A 14 9.52 23.40 -8.81
C GLU A 14 8.61 22.95 -7.67
N PRO A 15 7.31 23.29 -7.72
CA PRO A 15 6.39 22.88 -6.67
C PRO A 15 6.27 21.36 -6.61
N LEU A 16 6.19 20.83 -5.39
CA LEU A 16 6.10 19.40 -5.14
C LEU A 16 4.88 18.80 -5.88
N PRO A 17 5.01 17.70 -6.64
CA PRO A 17 3.90 17.05 -7.32
C PRO A 17 2.74 16.77 -6.36
N HIS A 18 1.52 16.95 -6.84
CA HIS A 18 0.27 16.87 -6.07
C HIS A 18 0.07 17.94 -4.98
N SER A 19 0.98 18.90 -4.81
CA SER A 19 0.73 20.07 -3.94
C SER A 19 -0.32 21.00 -4.56
N THR A 20 -0.90 21.89 -3.73
CA THR A 20 -1.86 22.92 -4.17
C THR A 20 -1.29 23.79 -5.27
N GLU A 21 -0.03 24.24 -5.12
CA GLU A 21 0.64 25.11 -6.10
C GLU A 21 0.91 24.37 -7.41
N TRP A 22 1.39 23.14 -7.36
CA TRP A 22 1.61 22.30 -8.53
C TRP A 22 0.30 22.08 -9.30
N TYR A 23 -0.78 21.70 -8.59
CA TYR A 23 -2.07 21.46 -9.22
C TYR A 23 -2.70 22.73 -9.81
N ALA A 24 -2.58 23.87 -9.11
CA ALA A 24 -3.03 25.16 -9.62
C ALA A 24 -2.28 25.56 -10.89
N GLY A 25 -0.97 25.32 -10.97
CA GLY A 25 -0.17 25.52 -12.17
C GLY A 25 -0.63 24.68 -13.36
N LEU A 26 -0.88 23.37 -13.10
CA LEU A 26 -1.40 22.45 -14.13
C LEU A 26 -2.80 22.86 -14.62
N ARG A 27 -3.70 23.20 -13.70
CA ARG A 27 -5.05 23.68 -14.07
C ARG A 27 -5.01 24.92 -14.94
N LYS A 28 -4.11 25.85 -14.66
CA LYS A 28 -3.92 27.06 -15.46
C LYS A 28 -3.43 26.74 -16.88
N THR A 29 -2.57 25.72 -17.02
CA THR A 29 -1.94 25.35 -18.30
C THR A 29 -2.80 24.41 -19.13
N LEU A 30 -3.39 23.37 -18.52
CA LEU A 30 -4.09 22.29 -19.19
C LEU A 30 -5.62 22.45 -19.15
N GLY A 31 -6.13 23.19 -18.17
CA GLY A 31 -7.57 23.30 -17.86
C GLY A 31 -8.10 22.12 -17.01
N ASP A 32 -9.20 22.35 -16.30
CA ASP A 32 -9.80 21.37 -15.37
C ASP A 32 -10.20 20.06 -16.04
N ALA A 33 -10.71 20.12 -17.27
CA ALA A 33 -11.16 18.93 -17.98
C ALA A 33 -10.00 17.99 -18.31
N ALA A 34 -8.86 18.55 -18.78
CA ALA A 34 -7.67 17.78 -19.10
C ALA A 34 -7.04 17.21 -17.83
N CYS A 35 -6.95 17.98 -16.74
CA CYS A 35 -6.44 17.48 -15.47
C CYS A 35 -7.23 16.27 -14.98
N ARG A 36 -8.58 16.35 -15.01
CA ARG A 36 -9.43 15.19 -14.62
C ARG A 36 -9.22 13.98 -15.54
N GLN A 37 -9.13 14.20 -16.85
CA GLN A 37 -8.93 13.12 -17.82
C GLN A 37 -7.57 12.43 -17.63
N LEU A 38 -6.53 13.18 -17.29
CA LEU A 38 -5.18 12.68 -17.02
C LEU A 38 -5.02 12.11 -15.61
N GLY A 39 -6.05 12.19 -14.75
CA GLY A 39 -5.97 11.75 -13.36
C GLY A 39 -5.02 12.60 -12.51
N LEU A 40 -4.81 13.87 -12.88
CA LEU A 40 -4.04 14.84 -12.12
C LEU A 40 -4.95 15.47 -11.06
N TYR A 41 -4.50 15.49 -9.82
CA TYR A 41 -5.29 15.97 -8.68
C TYR A 41 -4.37 16.46 -7.56
N GLU A 42 -4.95 17.25 -6.68
CA GLU A 42 -4.31 17.74 -5.47
C GLU A 42 -4.47 16.74 -4.33
N ILE A 43 -3.42 16.53 -3.57
CA ILE A 43 -3.47 15.78 -2.30
C ILE A 43 -3.64 16.79 -1.17
N PRO A 44 -4.67 16.66 -0.30
CA PRO A 44 -4.85 17.56 0.83
C PRO A 44 -3.61 17.65 1.72
N ALA A 45 -3.19 18.86 2.08
CA ALA A 45 -1.97 19.08 2.85
C ALA A 45 -2.01 18.47 4.26
N ASP A 46 -3.20 18.27 4.82
CA ASP A 46 -3.45 17.62 6.11
C ASP A 46 -3.51 16.09 6.00
N MET A 47 -3.50 15.53 4.79
CA MET A 47 -3.47 14.08 4.60
C MET A 47 -2.11 13.51 4.99
N LEU A 48 -2.09 12.57 5.91
CA LEU A 48 -0.95 11.73 6.23
C LEU A 48 -1.25 10.29 5.78
N LEU A 49 -0.38 9.74 4.93
CA LEU A 49 -0.45 8.34 4.49
C LEU A 49 0.38 7.46 5.42
N SER A 50 -0.24 6.49 6.10
CA SER A 50 0.50 5.43 6.81
C SER A 50 0.81 4.29 5.86
N VAL A 51 2.09 4.04 5.59
CA VAL A 51 2.57 2.90 4.82
C VAL A 51 2.94 1.78 5.79
N VAL A 52 2.09 0.78 5.94
CA VAL A 52 2.31 -0.37 6.82
C VAL A 52 3.13 -1.41 6.08
N ILE A 53 4.35 -1.69 6.56
CA ILE A 53 5.31 -2.59 5.93
C ILE A 53 5.61 -3.77 6.86
N PRO A 54 4.98 -4.94 6.65
CA PRO A 54 5.35 -6.17 7.35
C PRO A 54 6.67 -6.71 6.80
N ILE A 55 7.65 -6.96 7.67
CA ILE A 55 9.03 -7.31 7.30
C ILE A 55 9.41 -8.63 7.94
N TYR A 56 9.93 -9.57 7.14
CA TYR A 56 10.53 -10.81 7.62
C TYR A 56 11.59 -11.32 6.66
N ASN A 57 12.86 -11.26 7.06
CA ASN A 57 14.02 -11.69 6.25
C ASN A 57 14.00 -11.06 4.85
N GLU A 58 14.18 -9.73 4.79
CA GLU A 58 14.20 -8.94 3.55
C GLU A 58 15.46 -8.04 3.50
N HIS A 59 16.59 -8.56 3.97
CA HIS A 59 17.87 -7.82 4.03
C HIS A 59 18.26 -7.20 2.69
N GLU A 60 18.06 -7.93 1.59
CA GLU A 60 18.48 -7.51 0.25
C GLU A 60 17.56 -6.46 -0.39
N THR A 61 16.30 -6.41 0.00
CA THR A 61 15.28 -5.59 -0.68
C THR A 61 14.79 -4.40 0.14
N LEU A 62 14.95 -4.46 1.47
CA LEU A 62 14.33 -3.49 2.38
C LEU A 62 14.77 -2.05 2.10
N MET A 63 16.08 -1.78 1.93
CA MET A 63 16.55 -0.41 1.69
C MET A 63 16.09 0.15 0.35
N ASP A 64 16.09 -0.67 -0.69
CA ASP A 64 15.59 -0.26 -2.01
C ASP A 64 14.09 0.09 -1.94
N LEU A 65 13.31 -0.71 -1.21
CA LEU A 65 11.91 -0.40 -0.98
C LEU A 65 11.73 0.91 -0.22
N ILE A 66 12.45 1.09 0.90
CA ILE A 66 12.34 2.31 1.72
C ILE A 66 12.66 3.56 0.86
N ASN A 67 13.70 3.49 0.04
CA ASN A 67 14.07 4.59 -0.85
C ASN A 67 12.95 4.88 -1.87
N ARG A 68 12.41 3.88 -2.54
CA ARG A 68 11.28 4.05 -3.47
C ARG A 68 10.04 4.61 -2.78
N VAL A 69 9.75 4.17 -1.54
CA VAL A 69 8.63 4.74 -0.77
C VAL A 69 8.89 6.20 -0.44
N ARG A 70 10.11 6.57 -0.03
CA ARG A 70 10.50 7.96 0.28
C ARG A 70 10.40 8.89 -0.94
N GLU A 71 10.71 8.40 -2.14
CA GLU A 71 10.64 9.15 -3.39
C GLU A 71 9.21 9.56 -3.78
N VAL A 72 8.20 8.87 -3.31
CA VAL A 72 6.81 9.24 -3.61
C VAL A 72 6.49 10.60 -2.98
N PRO A 73 6.06 11.62 -3.76
CA PRO A 73 5.89 12.99 -3.27
C PRO A 73 4.57 13.17 -2.47
N ILE A 74 4.41 12.41 -1.40
CA ILE A 74 3.24 12.43 -0.51
C ILE A 74 3.75 12.45 0.92
N ARG A 75 3.17 13.27 1.79
CA ARG A 75 3.45 13.25 3.22
C ARG A 75 3.03 11.90 3.81
N LYS A 76 3.98 11.17 4.38
CA LYS A 76 3.74 9.81 4.88
C LYS A 76 4.55 9.44 6.10
N GLU A 77 4.04 8.44 6.81
CA GLU A 77 4.77 7.70 7.82
C GLU A 77 4.97 6.25 7.36
N LEU A 78 6.16 5.74 7.52
CA LEU A 78 6.51 4.34 7.29
C LEU A 78 6.41 3.60 8.63
N VAL A 79 5.43 2.70 8.74
CA VAL A 79 5.21 1.87 9.92
C VAL A 79 5.82 0.49 9.64
N LEU A 80 7.10 0.34 10.02
CA LEU A 80 7.91 -0.84 9.78
C LEU A 80 7.70 -1.87 10.89
N VAL A 81 7.22 -3.06 10.58
CA VAL A 81 6.96 -4.10 11.57
C VAL A 81 7.81 -5.34 11.27
N ASP A 82 8.88 -5.54 12.03
CA ASP A 82 9.74 -6.71 11.92
C ASP A 82 9.14 -7.92 12.63
N ASP A 83 8.88 -8.98 11.89
CA ASP A 83 8.34 -10.23 12.41
C ASP A 83 9.45 -11.23 12.81
N CYS A 84 10.42 -10.77 13.60
CA CYS A 84 11.55 -11.55 14.12
C CYS A 84 12.52 -12.03 13.03
N SER A 85 13.00 -11.11 12.17
CA SER A 85 14.02 -11.39 11.14
C SER A 85 15.35 -11.86 11.73
N LYS A 86 16.09 -12.71 10.96
CA LYS A 86 17.34 -13.37 11.38
C LYS A 86 18.48 -13.26 10.36
N ASP A 87 18.30 -12.52 9.27
CA ASP A 87 19.18 -12.43 8.11
C ASP A 87 19.97 -11.11 8.02
N GLY A 88 19.99 -10.30 9.09
CA GLY A 88 20.60 -8.96 9.09
C GLY A 88 19.61 -7.83 8.82
N THR A 89 18.35 -8.11 8.48
CA THR A 89 17.29 -7.09 8.31
C THR A 89 17.17 -6.17 9.53
N ARG A 90 17.33 -6.71 10.74
CA ARG A 90 17.26 -5.92 12.00
C ARG A 90 18.35 -4.87 12.13
N ASP A 91 19.53 -5.10 11.54
CA ASP A 91 20.61 -4.12 11.61
C ASP A 91 20.32 -2.91 10.71
N ILE A 92 19.61 -3.14 9.59
CA ILE A 92 19.08 -2.06 8.73
C ILE A 92 18.01 -1.27 9.51
N LEU A 93 17.07 -1.98 10.14
CA LEU A 93 15.97 -1.35 10.89
C LEU A 93 16.46 -0.50 12.06
N LYS A 94 17.50 -0.93 12.78
CA LYS A 94 18.12 -0.13 13.85
C LYS A 94 18.71 1.18 13.34
N LYS A 95 19.39 1.15 12.18
CA LYS A 95 19.91 2.37 11.54
C LYS A 95 18.78 3.33 11.15
N LEU A 96 17.70 2.80 10.60
CA LEU A 96 16.50 3.60 10.27
C LEU A 96 15.83 4.18 11.52
N GLU A 97 15.83 3.45 12.63
CA GLU A 97 15.31 3.91 13.92
C GLU A 97 16.17 5.03 14.51
N GLU A 98 17.51 4.90 14.44
CA GLU A 98 18.46 5.96 14.83
C GLU A 98 18.30 7.23 13.97
N GLU A 99 18.10 7.07 12.66
CA GLU A 99 17.77 8.17 11.74
C GLU A 99 16.46 8.84 12.14
N ALA A 100 15.42 8.04 12.40
CA ALA A 100 14.09 8.52 12.79
C ALA A 100 14.08 9.30 14.11
N ALA A 101 14.96 8.96 15.05
CA ALA A 101 15.06 9.66 16.34
C ALA A 101 15.41 11.16 16.20
N ASN A 102 15.97 11.57 15.05
CA ASN A 102 16.32 12.94 14.74
C ASN A 102 15.31 13.64 13.81
N GLN A 103 14.21 12.96 13.43
CA GLN A 103 13.20 13.51 12.52
C GLN A 103 12.22 14.43 13.26
N SER A 104 11.78 15.50 12.56
CA SER A 104 10.71 16.37 13.05
C SER A 104 9.32 15.76 12.77
N GLU A 105 8.28 16.23 13.48
CA GLU A 105 6.91 15.78 13.26
C GLU A 105 6.36 16.19 11.87
N ASP A 106 6.89 17.26 11.30
CA ASP A 106 6.43 17.80 10.00
C ASP A 106 7.20 17.24 8.80
N GLU A 107 8.09 16.27 9.00
CA GLU A 107 8.82 15.67 7.87
C GLU A 107 7.90 14.90 6.91
N MET A 108 8.30 14.97 5.62
CA MET A 108 7.59 14.27 4.53
C MET A 108 7.59 12.75 4.71
N ASN A 109 8.63 12.20 5.34
CA ASN A 109 8.85 10.77 5.49
C ASN A 109 9.20 10.43 6.93
N ARG A 110 8.21 10.24 7.79
CA ARG A 110 8.43 9.78 9.16
C ARG A 110 8.63 8.28 9.19
N ILE A 111 9.48 7.78 10.08
CA ILE A 111 9.71 6.34 10.24
C ILE A 111 9.43 5.94 11.69
N SER A 112 8.73 4.82 11.84
CA SER A 112 8.51 4.16 13.12
C SER A 112 8.77 2.66 12.96
N VAL A 113 9.60 2.08 13.83
CA VAL A 113 9.98 0.67 13.78
C VAL A 113 9.41 -0.09 14.97
N PHE A 114 8.83 -1.25 14.73
CA PHE A 114 8.26 -2.13 15.75
C PHE A 114 8.78 -3.55 15.55
N TYR A 115 9.12 -4.23 16.65
CA TYR A 115 9.72 -5.56 16.62
C TYR A 115 8.82 -6.58 17.30
N HIS A 116 8.65 -7.74 16.67
CA HIS A 116 8.11 -8.93 17.34
C HIS A 116 9.25 -9.75 17.96
N ASP A 117 9.03 -10.29 19.14
CA ASP A 117 10.00 -11.16 19.82
C ASP A 117 10.10 -12.54 19.17
N VAL A 118 9.01 -12.99 18.54
CA VAL A 118 8.92 -14.25 17.80
C VAL A 118 8.21 -14.03 16.49
N ASN A 119 8.49 -14.88 15.48
CA ASN A 119 7.76 -14.83 14.21
C ASN A 119 6.29 -15.20 14.46
N LYS A 120 5.40 -14.24 14.24
CA LYS A 120 3.95 -14.35 14.37
C LYS A 120 3.23 -14.46 13.04
N GLY A 121 3.93 -14.18 11.93
CA GLY A 121 3.44 -14.20 10.55
C GLY A 121 2.95 -12.84 10.03
N LYS A 122 2.88 -12.71 8.68
CA LYS A 122 2.50 -11.49 7.95
C LYS A 122 1.26 -10.82 8.51
N GLY A 123 0.18 -11.59 8.74
CA GLY A 123 -1.08 -11.04 9.24
C GLY A 123 -0.97 -10.42 10.64
N ALA A 124 -0.10 -10.98 11.51
CA ALA A 124 0.16 -10.40 12.82
C ALA A 124 0.96 -9.10 12.70
N ALA A 125 1.93 -9.03 11.78
CA ALA A 125 2.68 -7.82 11.51
C ALA A 125 1.80 -6.71 10.92
N VAL A 126 0.93 -7.03 9.96
CA VAL A 126 -0.06 -6.09 9.40
C VAL A 126 -0.98 -5.55 10.50
N ARG A 127 -1.48 -6.42 11.39
CA ARG A 127 -2.32 -5.98 12.52
C ARG A 127 -1.58 -5.03 13.45
N THR A 128 -0.34 -5.34 13.82
CA THR A 128 0.50 -4.41 14.60
C THR A 128 0.68 -3.09 13.87
N GLY A 129 0.91 -3.10 12.55
CA GLY A 129 1.01 -1.90 11.74
C GLY A 129 -0.27 -1.07 11.75
N PHE A 130 -1.44 -1.70 11.62
CA PHE A 130 -2.74 -1.00 11.73
C PHE A 130 -2.97 -0.35 13.10
N GLU A 131 -2.55 -1.01 14.19
CA GLU A 131 -2.63 -0.48 15.55
C GLU A 131 -1.72 0.74 15.77
N LYS A 132 -0.60 0.80 15.05
CA LYS A 132 0.42 1.85 15.19
C LYS A 132 0.26 3.00 14.19
N ALA A 133 -0.46 2.79 13.08
CA ALA A 133 -0.70 3.79 12.05
C ALA A 133 -1.45 5.02 12.58
N GLN A 134 -0.94 6.22 12.27
CA GLN A 134 -1.49 7.51 12.70
C GLN A 134 -2.12 8.31 11.56
N GLY A 135 -1.84 7.94 10.30
CA GLY A 135 -2.33 8.63 9.12
C GLY A 135 -3.84 8.55 8.93
N THR A 136 -4.39 9.48 8.18
CA THR A 136 -5.81 9.51 7.79
C THR A 136 -6.16 8.45 6.75
N VAL A 137 -5.15 8.03 5.98
CA VAL A 137 -5.23 6.96 4.99
C VAL A 137 -4.11 5.95 5.27
N ILE A 138 -4.39 4.67 5.09
CA ILE A 138 -3.46 3.57 5.38
C ILE A 138 -3.32 2.70 4.15
N ILE A 139 -2.10 2.33 3.77
CA ILE A 139 -1.79 1.36 2.73
C ILE A 139 -0.92 0.24 3.29
N ILE A 140 -1.13 -0.99 2.80
CA ILE A 140 -0.22 -2.12 3.07
C ILE A 140 0.78 -2.21 1.92
N GLN A 141 2.07 -2.32 2.26
CA GLN A 141 3.18 -2.47 1.31
C GLN A 141 4.02 -3.69 1.69
N ASP A 142 4.14 -4.66 0.80
CA ASP A 142 5.08 -5.78 1.01
C ASP A 142 6.53 -5.34 0.82
N ALA A 143 7.45 -5.94 1.59
CA ALA A 143 8.87 -5.55 1.61
C ALA A 143 9.70 -6.16 0.47
N ASP A 144 9.08 -6.83 -0.51
CA ASP A 144 9.73 -7.71 -1.48
C ASP A 144 9.90 -7.13 -2.90
N LEU A 145 9.63 -5.83 -3.10
CA LEU A 145 9.71 -5.12 -4.39
C LEU A 145 8.79 -5.66 -5.50
N GLU A 146 7.82 -6.54 -5.19
CA GLU A 146 6.85 -7.02 -6.19
C GLU A 146 5.86 -5.93 -6.60
N TYR A 147 5.62 -4.93 -5.74
CA TYR A 147 4.71 -3.80 -5.92
C TYR A 147 5.48 -2.48 -5.98
N ASP A 148 5.04 -1.57 -6.84
CA ASP A 148 5.70 -0.28 -7.08
C ASP A 148 5.06 0.86 -6.26
N PRO A 149 5.79 1.50 -5.32
CA PRO A 149 5.28 2.64 -4.55
C PRO A 149 4.89 3.86 -5.40
N SER A 150 5.43 4.02 -6.61
CA SER A 150 5.06 5.11 -7.52
C SER A 150 3.56 5.11 -7.88
N GLU A 151 2.86 4.01 -7.63
CA GLU A 151 1.42 3.87 -7.87
C GLU A 151 0.53 4.37 -6.73
N TYR A 152 1.10 4.75 -5.58
CA TYR A 152 0.31 5.29 -4.46
C TYR A 152 -0.63 6.43 -4.87
N PRO A 153 -0.20 7.44 -5.66
CA PRO A 153 -1.13 8.48 -6.08
C PRO A 153 -2.36 7.94 -6.79
N ARG A 154 -2.20 6.97 -7.71
CA ARG A 154 -3.33 6.37 -8.43
C ARG A 154 -4.31 5.64 -7.52
N LEU A 155 -3.78 4.95 -6.50
CA LEU A 155 -4.60 4.22 -5.53
C LEU A 155 -5.32 5.15 -4.57
N LEU A 156 -4.72 6.29 -4.22
CA LEU A 156 -5.30 7.31 -3.34
C LEU A 156 -6.42 8.12 -3.99
N HIS A 157 -6.37 8.30 -5.31
CA HIS A 157 -7.28 9.17 -6.04
C HIS A 157 -8.77 8.94 -5.72
N PRO A 158 -9.33 7.72 -5.74
CA PRO A 158 -10.75 7.52 -5.41
C PRO A 158 -11.10 7.88 -3.96
N ILE A 159 -10.15 7.78 -3.02
CA ILE A 159 -10.34 8.17 -1.62
C ILE A 159 -10.36 9.69 -1.48
N ILE A 160 -9.43 10.38 -2.16
CA ILE A 160 -9.33 11.85 -2.13
C ILE A 160 -10.55 12.50 -2.78
N GLU A 161 -11.08 11.91 -3.87
CA GLU A 161 -12.32 12.36 -4.49
C GLU A 161 -13.61 12.01 -3.69
N ASP A 162 -13.46 11.44 -2.50
CA ASP A 162 -14.56 10.94 -1.66
C ASP A 162 -15.50 9.94 -2.36
N LYS A 163 -14.99 9.19 -3.33
CA LYS A 163 -15.70 8.11 -4.02
C LYS A 163 -15.57 6.76 -3.34
N ALA A 164 -14.43 6.53 -2.68
CA ALA A 164 -14.08 5.26 -2.07
C ALA A 164 -13.69 5.41 -0.60
N ASP A 165 -13.97 4.38 0.18
CA ASP A 165 -13.48 4.20 1.54
C ASP A 165 -12.35 3.16 1.58
N VAL A 166 -12.32 2.25 0.58
CA VAL A 166 -11.30 1.23 0.37
C VAL A 166 -10.98 1.12 -1.12
N VAL A 167 -9.68 1.01 -1.45
CA VAL A 167 -9.22 0.76 -2.82
C VAL A 167 -8.30 -0.45 -2.85
N TYR A 168 -8.61 -1.41 -3.71
CA TYR A 168 -7.77 -2.56 -4.02
C TYR A 168 -6.93 -2.28 -5.27
N GLY A 169 -5.65 -2.57 -5.21
CA GLY A 169 -4.79 -2.61 -6.39
C GLY A 169 -4.91 -3.98 -7.05
N SER A 170 -5.46 -4.07 -8.26
CA SER A 170 -5.61 -5.34 -8.96
C SER A 170 -4.49 -5.58 -9.96
N ARG A 171 -3.88 -6.76 -9.89
CA ARG A 171 -2.89 -7.26 -10.85
C ARG A 171 -3.53 -7.76 -12.15
N PHE A 172 -4.86 -7.88 -12.19
CA PHE A 172 -5.63 -8.49 -13.28
C PHE A 172 -6.57 -7.52 -13.99
N LEU A 173 -6.69 -6.29 -13.52
CA LEU A 173 -7.30 -5.18 -14.26
C LEU A 173 -6.29 -4.64 -15.28
N GLY A 174 -6.70 -4.57 -16.55
CA GLY A 174 -5.78 -4.49 -17.66
C GLY A 174 -5.51 -3.10 -18.23
N ASP A 175 -4.67 -2.24 -17.64
CA ASP A 175 -3.99 -1.17 -18.37
C ASP A 175 -2.54 -0.95 -17.89
N GLN A 176 -2.10 -1.71 -16.88
CA GLN A 176 -0.74 -1.60 -16.34
C GLN A 176 0.12 -2.81 -16.74
N PRO A 177 1.43 -2.59 -16.97
CA PRO A 177 2.36 -3.67 -17.24
C PRO A 177 2.41 -4.66 -16.08
N HIS A 178 2.37 -5.94 -16.37
CA HIS A 178 2.59 -6.99 -15.39
C HIS A 178 3.48 -8.08 -15.95
N ARG A 179 4.31 -8.66 -15.11
CA ARG A 179 5.14 -9.81 -15.49
C ARG A 179 4.23 -11.03 -15.74
N VAL A 180 4.32 -11.61 -16.92
CA VAL A 180 3.63 -12.87 -17.21
C VAL A 180 4.26 -13.98 -16.39
N LEU A 181 3.48 -14.55 -15.48
CA LEU A 181 3.90 -15.61 -14.56
C LEU A 181 3.14 -16.91 -14.83
N TYR A 182 3.28 -17.86 -13.90
CA TYR A 182 2.73 -19.20 -14.03
C TYR A 182 1.20 -19.21 -14.12
N TYR A 183 0.66 -19.85 -15.15
CA TYR A 183 -0.78 -20.00 -15.39
C TYR A 183 -1.54 -20.59 -14.20
N TRP A 184 -0.98 -21.59 -13.54
CA TRP A 184 -1.61 -22.24 -12.38
C TRP A 184 -1.74 -21.31 -11.16
N HIS A 185 -0.81 -20.40 -10.97
CA HIS A 185 -0.92 -19.36 -9.93
C HIS A 185 -2.03 -18.37 -10.23
N TYR A 186 -2.16 -17.96 -11.50
CA TYR A 186 -3.27 -17.13 -11.95
C TYR A 186 -4.61 -17.84 -11.72
N LEU A 187 -4.73 -19.09 -12.12
CA LEU A 187 -5.96 -19.87 -11.96
C LEU A 187 -6.33 -20.09 -10.50
N GLY A 188 -5.36 -20.39 -9.64
CA GLY A 188 -5.56 -20.49 -8.19
C GLY A 188 -6.05 -19.19 -7.56
N ASN A 189 -5.44 -18.07 -7.91
CA ASN A 189 -5.86 -16.76 -7.45
C ASN A 189 -7.27 -16.39 -7.94
N LYS A 190 -7.56 -16.64 -9.23
CA LYS A 190 -8.89 -16.44 -9.81
C LYS A 190 -9.96 -17.26 -9.11
N PHE A 191 -9.66 -18.52 -8.78
CA PHE A 191 -10.56 -19.40 -8.04
C PHE A 191 -10.84 -18.86 -6.62
N LEU A 192 -9.80 -18.49 -5.85
CA LEU A 192 -9.95 -17.94 -4.50
C LEU A 192 -10.73 -16.62 -4.52
N THR A 193 -10.43 -15.73 -5.45
CA THR A 193 -11.15 -14.46 -5.61
C THR A 193 -12.62 -14.69 -5.97
N THR A 194 -12.91 -15.61 -6.92
CA THR A 194 -14.30 -15.94 -7.29
C THR A 194 -15.07 -16.49 -6.09
N LEU A 195 -14.46 -17.40 -5.34
CA LEU A 195 -15.08 -17.95 -4.15
C LEU A 195 -15.34 -16.89 -3.07
N SER A 196 -14.36 -16.01 -2.82
CA SER A 196 -14.53 -14.87 -1.92
C SER A 196 -15.70 -13.98 -2.36
N ASN A 197 -15.78 -13.64 -3.64
CA ASN A 197 -16.87 -12.85 -4.21
C ASN A 197 -18.24 -13.48 -4.01
N CYS A 198 -18.35 -14.81 -4.20
CA CYS A 198 -19.61 -15.54 -3.95
C CYS A 198 -20.10 -15.41 -2.50
N PHE A 199 -19.19 -15.38 -1.52
CA PHE A 199 -19.53 -15.32 -0.11
C PHE A 199 -19.66 -13.89 0.44
N THR A 200 -18.96 -12.92 -0.16
CA THR A 200 -18.95 -11.51 0.28
C THR A 200 -19.90 -10.63 -0.51
N ASN A 201 -20.46 -11.15 -1.62
CA ASN A 201 -21.26 -10.40 -2.59
C ASN A 201 -20.49 -9.19 -3.16
N LEU A 202 -19.17 -9.32 -3.31
CA LEU A 202 -18.32 -8.36 -3.99
C LEU A 202 -18.05 -8.81 -5.44
N ASN A 203 -17.50 -7.93 -6.25
CA ASN A 203 -17.08 -8.23 -7.62
C ASN A 203 -15.61 -7.81 -7.82
N LEU A 204 -14.73 -8.29 -6.94
CA LEU A 204 -13.30 -8.04 -7.04
C LEU A 204 -12.67 -8.89 -8.14
N THR A 205 -11.62 -8.37 -8.77
CA THR A 205 -10.81 -9.11 -9.75
C THR A 205 -9.58 -9.75 -9.09
N ASP A 206 -9.11 -9.19 -7.94
CA ASP A 206 -7.92 -9.64 -7.22
C ASP A 206 -8.05 -9.45 -5.71
N MET A 207 -8.60 -10.44 -5.00
CA MET A 207 -8.75 -10.40 -3.55
C MET A 207 -7.42 -10.57 -2.81
N GLU A 208 -6.49 -11.35 -3.37
CA GLU A 208 -5.19 -11.71 -2.77
C GLU A 208 -4.10 -10.62 -2.93
N THR A 209 -4.41 -9.49 -3.55
CA THR A 209 -3.46 -8.39 -3.69
C THR A 209 -3.00 -7.86 -2.33
N CYS A 210 -1.71 -7.49 -2.22
CA CYS A 210 -1.23 -6.78 -1.04
C CYS A 210 -1.71 -5.32 -1.03
N TYR A 211 -1.67 -4.64 -2.19
CA TYR A 211 -2.07 -3.25 -2.27
C TYR A 211 -3.55 -3.05 -1.96
N LYS A 212 -3.80 -2.69 -0.72
CA LYS A 212 -5.10 -2.26 -0.21
C LYS A 212 -4.93 -0.93 0.51
N VAL A 213 -5.68 0.06 0.08
CA VAL A 213 -5.71 1.40 0.67
C VAL A 213 -7.02 1.60 1.40
N PHE A 214 -6.96 2.15 2.58
CA PHE A 214 -8.11 2.30 3.47
C PHE A 214 -8.18 3.71 4.05
N ARG A 215 -9.39 4.25 4.21
CA ARG A 215 -9.59 5.31 5.20
C ARG A 215 -9.32 4.75 6.60
N ARG A 216 -8.66 5.52 7.47
CA ARG A 216 -8.35 5.11 8.84
C ARG A 216 -9.57 4.61 9.62
N GLU A 217 -10.69 5.30 9.48
CA GLU A 217 -11.96 4.94 10.13
C GLU A 217 -12.47 3.55 9.75
N VAL A 218 -12.22 3.10 8.52
CA VAL A 218 -12.54 1.73 8.10
C VAL A 218 -11.66 0.73 8.81
N VAL A 219 -10.33 1.00 8.87
CA VAL A 219 -9.38 0.14 9.58
C VAL A 219 -9.75 0.02 11.06
N GLN A 220 -10.10 1.12 11.72
CA GLN A 220 -10.50 1.12 13.13
C GLN A 220 -11.71 0.22 13.40
N ARG A 221 -12.61 0.02 12.43
CA ARG A 221 -13.79 -0.85 12.57
C ARG A 221 -13.45 -2.33 12.48
N PHE A 222 -12.51 -2.75 11.63
CA PHE A 222 -12.24 -4.16 11.42
C PHE A 222 -10.94 -4.68 12.07
N ALA A 223 -9.87 -3.87 12.14
CA ALA A 223 -8.55 -4.30 12.58
C ALA A 223 -8.55 -4.95 13.99
N PRO A 224 -9.30 -4.44 14.99
CA PRO A 224 -9.36 -5.08 16.31
C PRO A 224 -9.95 -6.50 16.27
N THR A 225 -10.68 -6.86 15.21
CA THR A 225 -11.34 -8.16 15.06
C THR A 225 -10.52 -9.18 14.26
N LEU A 226 -9.37 -8.76 13.67
CA LEU A 226 -8.50 -9.64 12.89
C LEU A 226 -7.88 -10.75 13.75
N ARG A 227 -7.86 -11.97 13.21
CA ARG A 227 -7.38 -13.18 13.90
C ARG A 227 -6.28 -13.91 13.14
N GLU A 228 -6.25 -13.78 11.81
CA GLU A 228 -5.25 -14.47 10.99
C GLU A 228 -3.86 -13.91 11.25
N LYS A 229 -2.91 -14.84 11.34
CA LYS A 229 -1.52 -14.51 11.64
C LYS A 229 -0.63 -14.56 10.40
N ARG A 230 -1.03 -15.29 9.34
CA ARG A 230 -0.24 -15.53 8.13
C ARG A 230 -0.97 -14.99 6.90
N PHE A 231 -0.82 -15.64 5.75
CA PHE A 231 -1.40 -15.22 4.46
C PHE A 231 -2.92 -15.29 4.39
N GLY A 232 -3.60 -15.96 5.32
CA GLY A 232 -5.06 -15.89 5.46
C GLY A 232 -5.60 -14.51 5.84
N ILE A 233 -4.73 -13.53 6.05
CA ILE A 233 -5.09 -12.15 6.39
C ILE A 233 -5.83 -11.46 5.24
N GLU A 234 -5.47 -11.72 3.96
CA GLU A 234 -6.09 -11.09 2.80
C GLU A 234 -7.59 -11.42 2.67
N PRO A 235 -7.99 -12.72 2.66
CA PRO A 235 -9.41 -13.05 2.68
C PRO A 235 -10.13 -12.63 3.97
N GLU A 236 -9.46 -12.61 5.13
CA GLU A 236 -10.09 -12.13 6.35
C GLU A 236 -10.39 -10.63 6.28
N ILE A 237 -9.44 -9.80 5.84
CA ILE A 237 -9.64 -8.36 5.64
C ILE A 237 -10.81 -8.14 4.68
N THR A 238 -10.84 -8.83 3.54
CA THR A 238 -11.88 -8.69 2.54
C THR A 238 -13.27 -9.02 3.11
N ALA A 239 -13.40 -10.13 3.83
CA ALA A 239 -14.65 -10.51 4.48
C ALA A 239 -15.10 -9.49 5.55
N LYS A 240 -14.17 -8.97 6.35
CA LYS A 240 -14.46 -7.97 7.38
C LYS A 240 -14.93 -6.64 6.76
N ILE A 241 -14.27 -6.18 5.69
CA ILE A 241 -14.67 -4.96 4.97
C ILE A 241 -16.06 -5.14 4.35
N ALA A 242 -16.32 -6.28 3.68
CA ALA A 242 -17.61 -6.58 3.07
C ALA A 242 -18.77 -6.57 4.09
N SER A 243 -18.47 -6.85 5.36
CA SER A 243 -19.47 -6.81 6.44
C SER A 243 -19.77 -5.41 6.98
N ILE A 244 -19.04 -4.37 6.54
CA ILE A 244 -19.24 -2.99 6.98
C ILE A 244 -20.35 -2.36 6.14
N PRO A 245 -21.51 -1.98 6.72
CA PRO A 245 -22.59 -1.36 5.97
C PRO A 245 -22.16 -0.04 5.32
N GLY A 246 -22.49 0.10 4.03
CA GLY A 246 -22.27 1.34 3.27
C GLY A 246 -20.80 1.61 2.87
N VAL A 247 -19.88 0.68 3.10
CA VAL A 247 -18.50 0.84 2.66
C VAL A 247 -18.42 0.85 1.12
N ARG A 248 -17.69 1.82 0.58
CA ARG A 248 -17.49 2.00 -0.86
C ARG A 248 -16.12 1.42 -1.24
N ILE A 249 -16.12 0.33 -2.00
CA ILE A 249 -14.91 -0.39 -2.41
C ILE A 249 -14.67 -0.15 -3.90
N PHE A 250 -13.45 0.22 -4.26
CA PHE A 250 -13.00 0.42 -5.63
C PHE A 250 -11.81 -0.49 -5.94
N GLU A 251 -11.58 -0.79 -7.22
CA GLU A 251 -10.35 -1.40 -7.71
C GLU A 251 -9.63 -0.46 -8.68
N ARG A 252 -8.31 -0.49 -8.65
CA ARG A 252 -7.43 0.20 -9.60
C ARG A 252 -6.40 -0.77 -10.13
N PRO A 253 -6.09 -0.72 -11.44
CA PRO A 253 -5.02 -1.52 -12.01
C PRO A 253 -3.67 -1.11 -11.44
N ILE A 254 -2.83 -2.10 -11.19
CA ILE A 254 -1.45 -1.91 -10.72
C ILE A 254 -0.48 -2.74 -11.56
N SER A 255 0.77 -2.28 -11.64
CA SER A 255 1.89 -3.09 -12.13
C SER A 255 2.26 -4.18 -11.12
N TYR A 256 2.84 -5.27 -11.59
CA TYR A 256 3.26 -6.35 -10.72
C TYR A 256 4.50 -7.07 -11.25
N HIS A 257 5.55 -7.11 -10.44
CA HIS A 257 6.84 -7.72 -10.75
C HIS A 257 7.08 -8.97 -9.90
N GLY A 258 6.16 -9.95 -10.00
CA GLY A 258 6.18 -11.15 -9.16
C GLY A 258 7.50 -11.90 -9.16
N ARG A 259 7.92 -12.38 -7.99
CA ARG A 259 9.10 -13.21 -7.78
C ARG A 259 8.87 -14.65 -8.22
N THR A 260 9.92 -15.31 -8.71
CA THR A 260 9.94 -16.76 -8.90
C THR A 260 10.33 -17.47 -7.61
N TYR A 261 10.22 -18.79 -7.58
CA TYR A 261 10.70 -19.57 -6.42
C TYR A 261 12.22 -19.45 -6.22
N ALA A 262 12.98 -19.24 -7.31
CA ALA A 262 14.40 -18.96 -7.23
C ALA A 262 14.72 -17.60 -6.58
N ASP A 263 13.80 -16.63 -6.73
CA ASP A 263 13.89 -15.29 -6.14
C ASP A 263 13.36 -15.25 -4.69
N GLY A 264 13.11 -16.40 -4.04
CA GLY A 264 12.73 -16.46 -2.62
C GLY A 264 11.24 -16.32 -2.32
N LYS A 265 10.35 -16.69 -3.25
CA LYS A 265 8.89 -16.68 -3.02
C LYS A 265 8.50 -17.53 -1.81
N LYS A 266 7.84 -16.90 -0.83
CA LYS A 266 7.52 -17.52 0.49
C LYS A 266 6.17 -18.23 0.52
N ILE A 267 5.27 -17.99 -0.44
CA ILE A 267 3.91 -18.56 -0.48
C ILE A 267 3.94 -19.99 -1.01
N THR A 268 3.21 -20.90 -0.35
CA THR A 268 3.12 -22.33 -0.68
C THR A 268 1.66 -22.75 -0.94
N TRP A 269 1.44 -23.96 -1.48
CA TRP A 269 0.10 -24.52 -1.69
C TRP A 269 -0.72 -24.64 -0.37
N ARG A 270 -0.05 -24.79 0.78
CA ARG A 270 -0.70 -24.83 2.11
C ARG A 270 -1.36 -23.50 2.47
N ASP A 271 -0.79 -22.38 2.00
CA ASP A 271 -1.35 -21.05 2.20
C ASP A 271 -2.63 -20.88 1.36
N GLY A 272 -2.70 -21.49 0.16
CA GLY A 272 -3.93 -21.55 -0.64
C GLY A 272 -5.07 -22.31 0.07
N ILE A 273 -4.78 -23.47 0.70
CA ILE A 273 -5.78 -24.20 1.51
C ILE A 273 -6.22 -23.36 2.71
N ARG A 274 -5.27 -22.66 3.35
CA ARG A 274 -5.60 -21.77 4.46
C ARG A 274 -6.50 -20.62 4.00
N ALA A 275 -6.22 -20.00 2.84
CA ALA A 275 -7.05 -18.95 2.26
C ALA A 275 -8.48 -19.44 2.01
N LEU A 276 -8.64 -20.64 1.44
CA LEU A 276 -9.94 -21.28 1.24
C LEU A 276 -10.72 -21.41 2.57
N TRP A 277 -10.05 -21.92 3.62
CA TRP A 277 -10.67 -22.03 4.93
C TRP A 277 -11.06 -20.66 5.50
N CYS A 278 -10.20 -19.63 5.34
CA CYS A 278 -10.48 -18.27 5.80
C CYS A 278 -11.69 -17.67 5.10
N ILE A 279 -11.81 -17.83 3.78
CA ILE A 279 -12.97 -17.39 3.01
C ILE A 279 -14.25 -17.98 3.62
N LEU A 280 -14.30 -19.31 3.80
CA LEU A 280 -15.48 -19.98 4.35
C LEU A 280 -15.80 -19.60 5.81
N ARG A 281 -14.75 -19.35 6.61
CA ARG A 281 -14.92 -19.03 8.03
C ARG A 281 -15.38 -17.61 8.27
N TYR A 282 -14.76 -16.63 7.59
CA TYR A 282 -14.96 -15.21 7.90
C TYR A 282 -16.11 -14.57 7.11
N SER A 283 -16.52 -15.17 6.00
CA SER A 283 -17.65 -14.68 5.20
C SER A 283 -19.02 -15.21 5.66
N ARG A 284 -19.07 -16.01 6.72
CA ARG A 284 -20.36 -16.53 7.26
C ARG A 284 -21.18 -15.38 7.84
N GLY A 285 -22.40 -15.21 7.32
CA GLY A 285 -23.35 -14.20 7.79
C GLY A 285 -23.24 -12.85 7.07
N ILE A 286 -22.40 -12.70 6.06
CA ILE A 286 -22.43 -11.57 5.14
C ILE A 286 -23.62 -11.78 4.18
N ARG A 287 -24.55 -10.82 4.13
CA ARG A 287 -25.75 -10.83 3.27
C ARG A 287 -25.73 -9.65 2.30
#